data_e7c3a85d69f3e51bc1bd9c62b8517448
#
_entry.id   e7c3a85d69f3e51bc1bd9c62b8517448
#
_cell.length_a   1.000
_cell.length_b   1.000
_cell.length_c   1.000
_cell.angle_alpha   90.00
_cell.angle_beta   90.00
_cell.angle_gamma   90.00
#
_symmetry.space_group_name_H-M   'P 1'
#
loop_
_entity.id
_entity.type
_entity.pdbx_description
1 polymer ?
#
loop_
_entity_poly.entity_id
_entity_poly.type
_entity_poly.pdbx_seq_one_letter_code
_entity_poly.pdbx_strand_id
1 'polypeptide(L)'
;MANLIFDKVQIEATIDKIVDRTMRMDMTWDWPCGVAYYGICEAYEVTKNERYLQLVKDRVDENIELGLPRWTVNTCSMGHCLITLYQHTGDEKYLNIAKSKVEYLEKEALRFGDHVLQHTVSVNNDFPEQAWADTLFMAGFFLLRTVSYT
;
A
#
# COMPACT_ATOMS: atom_id res chain seq x y z
N MET A 1 -0.19 -13.38 36.20
CA MET A 1 -0.12 -12.75 34.86
C MET A 1 -1.41 -11.96 34.70
N ALA A 2 -1.34 -10.62 34.63
CA ALA A 2 -2.52 -9.80 34.39
C ALA A 2 -2.99 -10.06 32.96
N ASN A 3 -4.21 -10.54 32.79
CA ASN A 3 -4.86 -10.56 31.50
C ASN A 3 -5.04 -9.10 31.07
N LEU A 4 -4.20 -8.63 30.15
CA LEU A 4 -4.43 -7.39 29.43
C LEU A 4 -5.64 -7.62 28.49
N ILE A 5 -6.84 -7.49 29.05
CA ILE A 5 -8.06 -7.40 28.24
C ILE A 5 -8.09 -5.95 27.72
N PHE A 6 -7.66 -5.76 26.49
CA PHE A 6 -7.84 -4.47 25.82
C PHE A 6 -9.36 -4.27 25.61
N ASP A 7 -9.89 -3.20 26.17
CA ASP A 7 -11.24 -2.76 25.88
C ASP A 7 -11.32 -2.30 24.41
N LYS A 8 -12.32 -2.78 23.69
CA LYS A 8 -12.56 -2.43 22.29
C LYS A 8 -12.58 -0.91 22.07
N VAL A 9 -13.23 -0.16 22.98
CA VAL A 9 -13.31 1.30 22.91
C VAL A 9 -11.91 1.95 23.02
N GLN A 10 -11.04 1.42 23.89
CA GLN A 10 -9.68 1.92 24.02
C GLN A 10 -8.83 1.61 22.79
N ILE A 11 -9.03 0.45 22.16
CA ILE A 11 -8.34 0.06 20.95
C ILE A 11 -8.77 1.00 19.81
N GLU A 12 -10.06 1.21 19.59
CA GLU A 12 -10.59 2.09 18.56
C GLU A 12 -10.12 3.54 18.75
N ALA A 13 -10.14 4.06 19.98
CA ALA A 13 -9.62 5.38 20.29
C ALA A 13 -8.10 5.50 20.03
N THR A 14 -7.36 4.40 20.18
CA THR A 14 -5.92 4.37 19.85
C THR A 14 -5.72 4.37 18.34
N ILE A 15 -6.49 3.58 17.61
CA ILE A 15 -6.49 3.55 16.14
C ILE A 15 -6.78 4.96 15.59
N ASP A 16 -7.82 5.64 16.09
CA ASP A 16 -8.15 7.01 15.69
C ASP A 16 -6.96 7.97 15.83
N LYS A 17 -6.26 7.93 16.98
CA LYS A 17 -5.08 8.77 17.20
C LYS A 17 -3.94 8.47 16.23
N ILE A 18 -3.73 7.18 15.92
CA ILE A 18 -2.71 6.75 14.96
C ILE A 18 -3.08 7.24 13.55
N VAL A 19 -4.34 7.02 13.15
CA VAL A 19 -4.84 7.48 11.84
C VAL A 19 -4.71 8.99 11.72
N ASP A 20 -5.18 9.75 12.71
CA ASP A 20 -5.07 11.22 12.71
C ASP A 20 -3.62 11.70 12.65
N ARG A 21 -2.70 11.02 13.30
CA ARG A 21 -1.27 11.35 13.22
C ARG A 21 -0.71 11.05 11.85
N THR A 22 -1.02 9.87 11.29
CA THR A 22 -0.58 9.43 9.97
C THR A 22 -1.04 10.40 8.88
N MET A 23 -2.30 10.80 8.89
CA MET A 23 -2.85 11.70 7.88
C MET A 23 -2.28 13.13 7.93
N ARG A 24 -1.61 13.51 9.03
CA ARG A 24 -0.89 14.78 9.15
C ARG A 24 0.57 14.71 8.74
N MET A 25 1.08 13.52 8.44
CA MET A 25 2.45 13.37 7.96
C MET A 25 2.52 13.71 6.48
N ASP A 26 3.59 14.41 6.10
CA ASP A 26 3.90 14.63 4.68
C ASP A 26 4.51 13.32 4.15
N MET A 27 3.69 12.56 3.43
CA MET A 27 4.08 11.28 2.83
C MET A 27 3.81 11.30 1.34
N THR A 28 4.85 11.03 0.59
CA THR A 28 4.76 10.86 -0.87
C THR A 28 4.29 9.44 -1.21
N TRP A 29 3.94 9.21 -2.47
CA TRP A 29 3.57 7.90 -3.00
C TRP A 29 4.78 6.93 -3.02
N ASP A 30 5.11 6.38 -1.86
CA ASP A 30 6.24 5.48 -1.66
C ASP A 30 5.94 4.51 -0.50
N TRP A 31 6.88 3.66 -0.15
CA TRP A 31 6.69 2.59 0.83
C TRP A 31 6.17 3.06 2.21
N PRO A 32 6.61 4.21 2.79
CA PRO A 32 6.07 4.64 4.08
C PRO A 32 4.56 4.91 4.03
N CYS A 33 4.14 5.57 2.94
CA CYS A 33 2.73 5.83 2.65
C CYS A 33 1.97 4.52 2.44
N GLY A 34 2.51 3.61 1.61
CA GLY A 34 1.88 2.33 1.31
C GLY A 34 1.67 1.46 2.54
N VAL A 35 2.67 1.34 3.41
CA VAL A 35 2.56 0.58 4.68
C VAL A 35 1.55 1.22 5.63
N ALA A 36 1.65 2.54 5.82
CA ALA A 36 0.77 3.27 6.73
C ALA A 36 -0.70 3.21 6.29
N TYR A 37 -0.96 3.43 5.01
CA TYR A 37 -2.33 3.42 4.47
C TYR A 37 -2.89 2.00 4.37
N TYR A 38 -2.06 0.99 4.11
CA TYR A 38 -2.48 -0.38 4.26
C TYR A 38 -3.00 -0.64 5.68
N GLY A 39 -2.26 -0.19 6.71
CA GLY A 39 -2.72 -0.29 8.10
C GLY A 39 -4.06 0.43 8.35
N ILE A 40 -4.31 1.58 7.71
CA ILE A 40 -5.60 2.28 7.80
C ILE A 40 -6.71 1.49 7.07
N CYS A 41 -6.41 0.89 5.93
CA CYS A 41 -7.34 -0.01 5.23
C CYS A 41 -7.72 -1.22 6.10
N GLU A 42 -6.75 -1.85 6.76
CA GLU A 42 -7.01 -2.96 7.70
C GLU A 42 -7.85 -2.50 8.91
N ALA A 43 -7.59 -1.29 9.43
CA ALA A 43 -8.42 -0.71 10.49
C ALA A 43 -9.88 -0.52 10.02
N TYR A 44 -10.09 -0.08 8.78
CA TYR A 44 -11.42 -0.03 8.16
C TYR A 44 -12.05 -1.43 8.08
N GLU A 45 -11.31 -2.44 7.61
CA GLU A 45 -11.85 -3.80 7.47
C GLU A 45 -12.36 -4.37 8.80
N VAL A 46 -11.66 -4.07 9.89
CA VAL A 46 -12.01 -4.56 11.24
C VAL A 46 -13.13 -3.73 11.88
N THR A 47 -13.07 -2.40 11.78
CA THR A 47 -13.98 -1.49 12.49
C THR A 47 -15.21 -1.10 11.69
N LYS A 48 -15.13 -1.17 10.36
CA LYS A 48 -16.09 -0.63 9.37
C LYS A 48 -16.37 0.86 9.57
N ASN A 49 -15.38 1.60 10.07
CA ASN A 49 -15.44 3.05 10.18
C ASN A 49 -15.15 3.70 8.83
N GLU A 50 -16.18 4.14 8.13
CA GLU A 50 -16.13 4.73 6.79
C GLU A 50 -15.15 5.92 6.69
N ARG A 51 -14.91 6.62 7.80
CA ARG A 51 -13.94 7.70 7.86
C ARG A 51 -12.54 7.24 7.42
N TYR A 52 -12.12 6.02 7.80
CA TYR A 52 -10.79 5.52 7.46
C TYR A 52 -10.63 5.28 5.96
N LEU A 53 -11.63 4.64 5.35
CA LEU A 53 -11.63 4.41 3.91
C LEU A 53 -11.65 5.74 3.14
N GLN A 54 -12.46 6.71 3.58
CA GLN A 54 -12.54 8.01 2.93
C GLN A 54 -11.22 8.78 3.00
N LEU A 55 -10.53 8.78 4.14
CA LEU A 55 -9.23 9.43 4.29
C LEU A 55 -8.17 8.85 3.33
N VAL A 56 -8.13 7.52 3.19
CA VAL A 56 -7.23 6.86 2.23
C VAL A 56 -7.61 7.21 0.81
N LYS A 57 -8.91 7.17 0.50
CA LYS A 57 -9.45 7.50 -0.82
C LYS A 57 -9.04 8.92 -1.25
N ASP A 58 -9.29 9.90 -0.39
CA ASP A 58 -8.99 11.31 -0.70
C ASP A 58 -7.50 11.51 -0.99
N ARG A 59 -6.63 10.88 -0.20
CA ARG A 59 -5.18 10.97 -0.41
C ARG A 59 -4.72 10.24 -1.66
N VAL A 60 -5.29 9.07 -1.96
CA VAL A 60 -4.98 8.33 -3.19
C VAL A 60 -5.44 9.12 -4.40
N ASP A 61 -6.63 9.69 -4.38
CA ASP A 61 -7.16 10.52 -5.48
C ASP A 61 -6.30 11.77 -5.70
N GLU A 62 -5.92 12.48 -4.64
CA GLU A 62 -5.00 13.61 -4.71
C GLU A 62 -3.68 13.24 -5.41
N ASN A 63 -3.08 12.11 -5.04
CA ASN A 63 -1.85 11.66 -5.67
C ASN A 63 -2.04 11.25 -7.15
N ILE A 64 -3.18 10.67 -7.49
CA ILE A 64 -3.50 10.36 -8.90
C ILE A 64 -3.61 11.64 -9.72
N GLU A 65 -4.26 12.67 -9.20
CA GLU A 65 -4.42 13.98 -9.85
C GLU A 65 -3.08 14.72 -10.03
N LEU A 66 -2.18 14.61 -9.03
CA LEU A 66 -0.84 15.21 -9.09
C LEU A 66 0.11 14.48 -10.05
N GLY A 67 -0.24 13.25 -10.43
CA GLY A 67 0.58 12.36 -11.24
C GLY A 67 1.39 11.37 -10.41
N LEU A 68 1.33 10.11 -10.82
CA LEU A 68 2.00 9.03 -10.11
C LEU A 68 3.52 9.05 -10.37
N PRO A 69 4.35 8.71 -9.36
CA PRO A 69 5.79 8.66 -9.53
C PRO A 69 6.22 7.46 -10.39
N ARG A 70 7.51 7.41 -10.72
CA ARG A 70 8.14 6.24 -11.36
C ARG A 70 7.77 4.95 -10.61
N TRP A 71 7.45 3.91 -11.36
CA TRP A 71 7.24 2.58 -10.82
C TRP A 71 8.53 1.99 -10.27
N THR A 72 8.49 1.51 -9.05
CA THR A 72 9.58 0.80 -8.36
C THR A 72 8.95 -0.27 -7.47
N VAL A 73 9.76 -1.18 -6.93
CA VAL A 73 9.27 -2.15 -5.94
C VAL A 73 8.62 -1.44 -4.77
N ASN A 74 9.24 -0.39 -4.24
CA ASN A 74 8.71 0.36 -3.10
C ASN A 74 7.37 1.04 -3.39
N THR A 75 7.22 1.68 -4.55
CA THR A 75 5.96 2.35 -4.92
C THR A 75 4.81 1.37 -5.17
N CYS A 76 5.11 0.07 -5.37
CA CYS A 76 4.07 -0.96 -5.46
C CYS A 76 3.32 -1.20 -4.15
N SER A 77 3.89 -0.81 -2.99
CA SER A 77 3.20 -0.88 -1.69
C SER A 77 1.85 -0.15 -1.68
N MET A 78 1.72 0.95 -2.42
CA MET A 78 0.45 1.66 -2.58
C MET A 78 -0.62 0.85 -3.34
N GLY A 79 -0.22 -0.22 -4.02
CA GLY A 79 -1.14 -1.15 -4.67
C GLY A 79 -2.13 -1.79 -3.72
N HIS A 80 -1.74 -1.99 -2.46
CA HIS A 80 -2.64 -2.52 -1.43
C HIS A 80 -3.86 -1.62 -1.20
N CYS A 81 -3.64 -0.30 -1.15
CA CYS A 81 -4.73 0.68 -1.00
C CYS A 81 -5.61 0.72 -2.25
N LEU A 82 -5.01 0.65 -3.44
CA LEU A 82 -5.76 0.62 -4.71
C LEU A 82 -6.72 -0.57 -4.76
N ILE A 83 -6.26 -1.76 -4.37
CA ILE A 83 -7.12 -2.96 -4.34
C ILE A 83 -8.24 -2.80 -3.31
N THR A 84 -7.94 -2.30 -2.10
CA THR A 84 -8.98 -2.06 -1.09
C THR A 84 -10.01 -1.04 -1.57
N LEU A 85 -9.56 0.07 -2.17
CA LEU A 85 -10.48 1.08 -2.71
C LEU A 85 -11.35 0.50 -3.83
N TYR A 86 -10.77 -0.27 -4.76
CA TYR A 86 -11.56 -0.95 -5.78
C TYR A 86 -12.62 -1.88 -5.18
N GLN A 87 -12.24 -2.71 -4.20
CA GLN A 87 -13.15 -3.66 -3.54
C GLN A 87 -14.38 -2.98 -2.92
N HIS A 88 -14.20 -1.78 -2.35
CA HIS A 88 -15.27 -1.08 -1.63
C HIS A 88 -16.01 -0.03 -2.45
N THR A 89 -15.40 0.49 -3.53
CA THR A 89 -16.05 1.53 -4.36
C THR A 89 -16.51 1.03 -5.71
N GLY A 90 -15.92 -0.06 -6.22
CA GLY A 90 -16.15 -0.53 -7.60
C GLY A 90 -15.55 0.38 -8.68
N ASP A 91 -14.76 1.41 -8.29
CA ASP A 91 -14.19 2.36 -9.26
C ASP A 91 -12.99 1.73 -9.98
N GLU A 92 -13.17 1.44 -11.26
CA GLU A 92 -12.20 0.79 -12.14
C GLU A 92 -10.86 1.56 -12.25
N LYS A 93 -10.83 2.86 -11.95
CA LYS A 93 -9.57 3.63 -11.99
C LYS A 93 -8.52 3.02 -11.05
N TYR A 94 -8.92 2.57 -9.87
CA TYR A 94 -7.99 1.97 -8.90
C TYR A 94 -7.46 0.61 -9.39
N LEU A 95 -8.34 -0.22 -9.94
CA LEU A 95 -7.94 -1.51 -10.50
C LEU A 95 -7.02 -1.34 -11.71
N ASN A 96 -7.30 -0.39 -12.59
CA ASN A 96 -6.47 -0.13 -13.76
C ASN A 96 -5.05 0.32 -13.38
N ILE A 97 -4.91 1.17 -12.35
CA ILE A 97 -3.60 1.55 -11.83
C ILE A 97 -2.91 0.34 -11.17
N ALA A 98 -3.64 -0.48 -10.42
CA ALA A 98 -3.07 -1.70 -9.83
C ALA A 98 -2.58 -2.67 -10.92
N LYS A 99 -3.34 -2.88 -12.00
CA LYS A 99 -2.93 -3.72 -13.13
C LYS A 99 -1.69 -3.19 -13.83
N SER A 100 -1.56 -1.87 -14.03
CA SER A 100 -0.34 -1.31 -14.61
C SER A 100 0.90 -1.51 -13.74
N LYS A 101 0.74 -1.56 -12.39
CA LYS A 101 1.84 -1.94 -11.48
C LYS A 101 2.22 -3.41 -11.61
N VAL A 102 1.23 -4.30 -11.76
CA VAL A 102 1.49 -5.73 -12.04
C VAL A 102 2.28 -5.88 -13.34
N GLU A 103 1.84 -5.19 -14.39
CA GLU A 103 2.53 -5.20 -15.68
C GLU A 103 3.98 -4.72 -15.59
N TYR A 104 4.23 -3.64 -14.84
CA TYR A 104 5.58 -3.18 -14.53
C TYR A 104 6.41 -4.27 -13.83
N LEU A 105 5.87 -4.90 -12.79
CA LEU A 105 6.57 -5.95 -12.05
C LEU A 105 6.89 -7.16 -12.92
N GLU A 106 6.02 -7.48 -13.87
CA GLU A 106 6.21 -8.59 -14.80
C GLU A 106 7.25 -8.28 -15.88
N LYS A 107 7.17 -7.10 -16.52
CA LYS A 107 7.88 -6.80 -17.77
C LYS A 107 9.10 -5.90 -17.63
N GLU A 108 9.11 -5.01 -16.63
CA GLU A 108 10.08 -3.91 -16.57
C GLU A 108 10.95 -3.93 -15.30
N ALA A 109 10.44 -4.51 -14.21
CA ALA A 109 11.15 -4.50 -12.94
C ALA A 109 12.49 -5.24 -13.03
N LEU A 110 13.53 -4.61 -12.48
CA LEU A 110 14.88 -5.16 -12.51
C LEU A 110 14.94 -6.52 -11.80
N ARG A 111 15.75 -7.41 -12.36
CA ARG A 111 15.98 -8.76 -11.83
C ARG A 111 17.45 -9.12 -11.91
N PHE A 112 17.88 -10.07 -11.09
CA PHE A 112 19.24 -10.61 -11.09
C PHE A 112 19.22 -12.12 -10.79
N GLY A 113 20.36 -12.79 -10.98
CA GLY A 113 20.47 -14.24 -10.78
C GLY A 113 19.37 -15.01 -11.52
N ASP A 114 18.75 -15.96 -10.85
CA ASP A 114 17.64 -16.76 -11.41
C ASP A 114 16.30 -16.03 -11.35
N HIS A 115 16.20 -14.86 -11.97
CA HIS A 115 15.01 -14.03 -12.04
C HIS A 115 14.50 -13.48 -10.71
N VAL A 116 15.36 -13.33 -9.70
CA VAL A 116 15.01 -12.71 -8.42
C VAL A 116 14.70 -11.24 -8.63
N LEU A 117 13.56 -10.78 -8.10
CA LEU A 117 13.16 -9.38 -8.17
C LEU A 117 14.14 -8.50 -7.38
N GLN A 118 14.79 -7.55 -8.07
CA GLN A 118 15.71 -6.61 -7.45
C GLN A 118 14.95 -5.53 -6.68
N HIS A 119 15.41 -5.22 -5.47
CA HIS A 119 14.84 -4.13 -4.69
C HIS A 119 15.12 -2.78 -5.35
N THR A 120 14.08 -1.98 -5.57
CA THR A 120 14.17 -0.65 -6.18
C THR A 120 13.34 0.36 -5.40
N VAL A 121 13.84 1.59 -5.32
CA VAL A 121 13.23 2.69 -4.56
C VAL A 121 12.98 3.92 -5.43
N SER A 122 12.13 4.82 -4.97
CA SER A 122 11.74 6.03 -5.71
C SER A 122 12.88 7.04 -5.91
N VAL A 123 13.83 7.10 -4.99
CA VAL A 123 15.07 7.89 -5.12
C VAL A 123 16.12 7.06 -5.84
N ASN A 124 16.97 7.69 -6.63
CA ASN A 124 17.97 7.12 -7.55
C ASN A 124 18.93 6.07 -6.94
N ASN A 125 18.35 4.99 -6.41
CA ASN A 125 19.09 3.84 -5.93
C ASN A 125 18.31 2.57 -6.25
N ASP A 126 18.83 1.78 -7.15
CA ASP A 126 18.19 0.55 -7.60
C ASP A 126 18.79 -0.70 -6.93
N PHE A 127 19.61 -0.54 -5.89
CA PHE A 127 20.19 -1.61 -5.09
C PHE A 127 20.65 -2.82 -5.94
N PRO A 128 21.68 -2.66 -6.80
CA PRO A 128 22.09 -3.69 -7.74
C PRO A 128 22.30 -5.04 -7.06
N GLU A 129 21.68 -6.08 -7.62
CA GLU A 129 21.79 -7.47 -7.16
C GLU A 129 21.39 -7.69 -5.68
N GLN A 130 20.45 -6.89 -5.17
CA GLN A 130 19.91 -7.03 -3.81
C GLN A 130 18.41 -7.39 -3.83
N ALA A 131 18.04 -8.38 -3.05
CA ALA A 131 16.67 -8.71 -2.70
C ALA A 131 16.47 -8.46 -1.19
N TRP A 132 15.40 -7.74 -0.85
CA TRP A 132 15.10 -7.39 0.52
C TRP A 132 13.82 -8.09 0.99
N ALA A 133 13.74 -8.40 2.28
CA ALA A 133 12.59 -9.12 2.82
C ALA A 133 11.28 -8.33 2.69
N ASP A 134 11.33 -7.00 2.78
CA ASP A 134 10.17 -6.13 2.61
C ASP A 134 9.60 -6.12 1.18
N THR A 135 10.39 -6.52 0.18
CA THR A 135 9.90 -6.75 -1.19
C THR A 135 8.75 -7.76 -1.23
N LEU A 136 8.72 -8.71 -0.28
CA LEU A 136 7.61 -9.66 -0.13
C LEU A 136 6.30 -8.94 0.20
N PHE A 137 6.33 -7.88 1.00
CA PHE A 137 5.15 -7.05 1.24
C PHE A 137 4.88 -6.13 0.05
N MET A 138 5.89 -5.34 -0.37
CA MET A 138 5.71 -4.29 -1.38
C MET A 138 5.19 -4.83 -2.70
N ALA A 139 5.80 -5.89 -3.22
CA ALA A 139 5.47 -6.49 -4.51
C ALA A 139 4.76 -7.85 -4.37
N GLY A 140 5.30 -8.78 -3.59
CA GLY A 140 4.80 -10.15 -3.53
C GLY A 140 3.36 -10.23 -3.01
N PHE A 141 3.08 -9.64 -1.85
CA PHE A 141 1.74 -9.64 -1.29
C PHE A 141 0.76 -8.80 -2.13
N PHE A 142 1.22 -7.69 -2.70
CA PHE A 142 0.42 -6.92 -3.64
C PHE A 142 0.00 -7.77 -4.86
N LEU A 143 0.93 -8.52 -5.47
CA LEU A 143 0.62 -9.43 -6.57
C LEU A 143 -0.43 -10.47 -6.18
N LEU A 144 -0.29 -11.10 -5.01
CA LEU A 144 -1.27 -12.07 -4.50
C LEU A 144 -2.67 -11.46 -4.36
N ARG A 145 -2.77 -10.23 -3.88
CA ARG A 145 -4.07 -9.52 -3.76
C ARG A 145 -4.68 -9.19 -5.12
N THR A 146 -3.87 -9.02 -6.15
CA THR A 146 -4.33 -8.65 -7.50
C THR A 146 -4.72 -9.85 -8.36
N VAL A 147 -4.21 -11.05 -8.07
CA VAL A 147 -4.47 -12.28 -8.86
C VAL A 147 -5.97 -12.55 -9.09
N SER A 148 -6.82 -12.22 -8.13
CA SER A 148 -8.28 -12.42 -8.25
C SER A 148 -8.94 -11.50 -9.28
N TYR A 149 -8.20 -10.53 -9.85
CA TYR A 149 -8.71 -9.51 -10.78
C TYR A 149 -8.00 -9.49 -12.14
N THR A 150 -7.04 -10.38 -12.32
CA THR A 150 -6.31 -10.59 -13.57
C THR A 150 -6.70 -11.90 -14.21
#